data_95156028f589379201434dde857208a5
#
_entry.id   95156028f589379201434dde857208a5
#
_cell.length_a   1.000
_cell.length_b   1.000
_cell.length_c   1.000
_cell.angle_alpha   90.00
_cell.angle_beta   90.00
_cell.angle_gamma   90.00
#
_symmetry.space_group_name_H-M   'P 1'
#
loop_
_entity.id
_entity.type
_entity.pdbx_description
1 polymer ?
#
loop_
_entity_poly.entity_id
_entity_poly.type
_entity_poly.pdbx_seq_one_letter_code
_entity_poly.pdbx_strand_id
1 'polypeptide(L)'
;MWPAERPDLRARVLWASFYLVLAKLLTVGVPYFYKWATDALDGDRQGLEWLPLLLAGAITLVVAYNVARVVSVGLNQLRDALFARVGQYAVRRLAYQTFVHMHALSLRFHLERRTGGLSRIIERGTKGIETIVRFTILNSVPTLLEFLLTAIIFGVTYGASYVLVVALTVVAYSWFTVKASDWRIGIRREMNDSDTEANTKAIDSLLNFETVKYFGNETMEADRFDRSMARYESAATKTWTSLGWLNFGQGVIFSLGMGAAMVMSAREVQAGTQTLGDFVFINALLMQLSIPLNFIGFVYREIRQGLTDMEEMFNLLSVRREVQDDPDAPPLAVATGAIRFEDVRFSYDQGREILKGISFEVPPGRSVAIVGPSGAGKSTISRLLFRFYDVSAGRITIDGQDIAQVRQDSLRAAIGIVPQDTVLFNDTIAYNIRYGRVDATEAEVRRAAELAQIHHFIESLPDGYDTMVGERGLKLSGGEKQRVAIARTILKAPPILVLDEATSALDTHTEQDIQSALNLVSRERTTLTIAHRLSTIVDADEIIVLRSGQIVERGTHRALLAEGGLYAEMWTMQREASEAEETLRRAREADALGIVERRAPADPLERERQEL
;
A
#
# COMPACT_ATOMS: atom_id res chain seq x y z
N MET A 1 -13.82 5.59 17.61
CA MET A 1 -14.08 6.92 17.01
C MET A 1 -14.14 8.09 18.00
N TRP A 2 -14.19 7.83 19.28
CA TRP A 2 -14.10 8.89 20.27
C TRP A 2 -12.63 9.34 20.41
N PRO A 3 -12.26 10.57 20.02
CA PRO A 3 -10.87 11.02 20.04
C PRO A 3 -10.46 11.38 21.48
N ALA A 4 -10.03 10.37 22.25
CA ALA A 4 -9.72 10.53 23.67
C ALA A 4 -8.63 11.58 23.94
N GLU A 5 -7.68 11.74 23.03
CA GLU A 5 -6.50 12.60 23.17
C GLU A 5 -6.69 14.03 22.60
N ARG A 6 -7.84 14.31 21.93
CA ARG A 6 -8.07 15.57 21.19
C ARG A 6 -9.39 16.23 21.61
N PRO A 7 -9.37 17.17 22.57
CA PRO A 7 -10.58 17.83 23.06
C PRO A 7 -11.30 18.67 21.99
N ASP A 8 -10.55 19.24 21.05
CA ASP A 8 -11.09 19.99 19.91
C ASP A 8 -11.98 19.12 18.99
N LEU A 9 -11.58 17.87 18.76
CA LEU A 9 -12.37 16.94 17.96
C LEU A 9 -13.58 16.41 18.73
N ARG A 10 -13.48 16.25 20.07
CA ARG A 10 -14.65 15.90 20.91
C ARG A 10 -15.73 16.96 20.83
N ALA A 11 -15.33 18.24 20.97
CA ALA A 11 -16.28 19.34 20.84
C ALA A 11 -16.98 19.33 19.46
N ARG A 12 -16.25 19.04 18.38
CA ARG A 12 -16.84 18.91 17.03
C ARG A 12 -17.84 17.76 16.92
N VAL A 13 -17.58 16.61 17.54
CA VAL A 13 -18.52 15.47 17.56
C VAL A 13 -19.79 15.87 18.29
N LEU A 14 -19.70 16.54 19.47
CA LEU A 14 -20.85 16.99 20.23
C LEU A 14 -21.71 18.02 19.45
N TRP A 15 -21.06 19.02 18.84
CA TRP A 15 -21.74 20.00 18.00
C TRP A 15 -22.38 19.37 16.76
N ALA A 16 -21.67 18.45 16.08
CA ALA A 16 -22.23 17.73 14.93
C ALA A 16 -23.46 16.90 15.34
N SER A 17 -23.43 16.24 16.51
CA SER A 17 -24.58 15.51 17.05
C SER A 17 -25.74 16.43 17.39
N PHE A 18 -25.47 17.59 17.98
CA PHE A 18 -26.50 18.61 18.23
C PHE A 18 -27.17 19.09 16.95
N TYR A 19 -26.35 19.47 15.93
CA TYR A 19 -26.91 19.90 14.63
C TYR A 19 -27.62 18.77 13.91
N LEU A 20 -27.20 17.52 14.07
CA LEU A 20 -27.91 16.36 13.53
C LEU A 20 -29.33 16.28 14.08
N VAL A 21 -29.49 16.33 15.41
CA VAL A 21 -30.82 16.26 16.03
C VAL A 21 -31.67 17.47 15.63
N LEU A 22 -31.10 18.67 15.68
CA LEU A 22 -31.79 19.89 15.31
C LEU A 22 -32.25 19.88 13.85
N ALA A 23 -31.35 19.46 12.94
CA ALA A 23 -31.67 19.33 11.51
C ALA A 23 -32.80 18.34 11.27
N LYS A 24 -32.80 17.19 11.98
CA LYS A 24 -33.84 16.16 11.80
C LYS A 24 -35.17 16.56 12.39
N LEU A 25 -35.18 17.23 13.53
CA LEU A 25 -36.40 17.83 14.09
C LEU A 25 -37.01 18.85 13.13
N LEU A 26 -36.18 19.72 12.58
CA LEU A 26 -36.64 20.69 11.57
C LEU A 26 -37.12 20.01 10.29
N THR A 27 -36.37 19.02 9.79
CA THR A 27 -36.73 18.27 8.56
C THR A 27 -38.12 17.64 8.70
N VAL A 28 -38.39 16.94 9.81
CA VAL A 28 -39.68 16.30 10.06
C VAL A 28 -40.76 17.34 10.39
N GLY A 29 -40.39 18.53 10.89
CA GLY A 29 -41.30 19.65 11.14
C GLY A 29 -41.69 20.44 9.89
N VAL A 30 -40.89 20.44 8.83
CA VAL A 30 -41.15 21.19 7.58
C VAL A 30 -42.55 20.89 6.96
N PRO A 31 -43.01 19.62 6.87
CA PRO A 31 -44.35 19.32 6.36
C PRO A 31 -45.53 19.96 7.12
N TYR A 32 -45.34 20.32 8.43
CA TYR A 32 -46.39 21.04 9.18
C TYR A 32 -46.71 22.42 8.58
N PHE A 33 -45.69 23.15 8.10
CA PHE A 33 -45.92 24.44 7.43
C PHE A 33 -46.72 24.24 6.16
N TYR A 34 -46.52 23.13 5.44
CA TYR A 34 -47.29 22.79 4.26
C TYR A 34 -48.73 22.41 4.60
N LYS A 35 -48.95 21.60 5.66
CA LYS A 35 -50.29 21.33 6.22
C LYS A 35 -51.04 22.63 6.51
N TRP A 36 -50.45 23.48 7.36
CA TRP A 36 -51.06 24.72 7.79
C TRP A 36 -51.34 25.69 6.62
N ALA A 37 -50.49 25.74 5.65
CA ALA A 37 -50.73 26.54 4.44
C ALA A 37 -51.91 26.02 3.63
N THR A 38 -52.10 24.69 3.55
CA THR A 38 -53.24 24.06 2.87
C THR A 38 -54.54 24.33 3.64
N ASP A 39 -54.56 24.12 4.96
CA ASP A 39 -55.73 24.39 5.79
C ASP A 39 -56.13 25.87 5.75
N ALA A 40 -55.15 26.78 5.76
CA ALA A 40 -55.42 28.24 5.62
C ALA A 40 -56.01 28.60 4.27
N LEU A 41 -55.72 27.88 3.19
CA LEU A 41 -56.33 28.08 1.87
C LEU A 41 -57.75 27.54 1.79
N ASP A 42 -58.06 26.47 2.52
CA ASP A 42 -59.38 25.86 2.59
C ASP A 42 -60.32 26.60 3.58
N GLY A 43 -59.78 27.61 4.27
CA GLY A 43 -60.54 28.44 5.23
C GLY A 43 -60.59 27.84 6.65
N ASP A 44 -60.00 26.67 6.86
CA ASP A 44 -59.87 26.06 8.17
C ASP A 44 -58.62 26.59 8.90
N ARG A 45 -58.84 27.06 10.14
CA ARG A 45 -57.80 27.63 10.99
C ARG A 45 -57.54 26.77 12.26
N GLN A 46 -58.03 25.56 12.30
CA GLN A 46 -57.77 24.68 13.42
C GLN A 46 -56.25 24.47 13.60
N GLY A 47 -55.74 24.72 14.81
CA GLY A 47 -54.32 24.62 15.11
C GLY A 47 -53.46 25.86 14.76
N LEU A 48 -54.04 26.92 14.23
CA LEU A 48 -53.33 28.19 13.92
C LEU A 48 -53.76 29.33 14.87
N GLU A 49 -54.60 29.05 15.88
CA GLU A 49 -55.20 30.03 16.81
C GLU A 49 -54.14 30.76 17.63
N TRP A 50 -52.97 30.15 17.83
CA TRP A 50 -51.84 30.70 18.56
C TRP A 50 -50.97 31.66 17.75
N LEU A 51 -51.16 31.72 16.41
CA LEU A 51 -50.39 32.57 15.49
C LEU A 51 -51.13 33.92 15.25
N PRO A 52 -50.41 35.07 15.27
CA PRO A 52 -50.97 36.33 14.83
C PRO A 52 -51.54 36.23 13.39
N LEU A 53 -52.64 36.91 13.13
CA LEU A 53 -53.38 36.85 11.85
C LEU A 53 -52.51 37.08 10.60
N LEU A 54 -51.52 37.96 10.72
CA LEU A 54 -50.53 38.25 9.68
C LEU A 54 -49.58 37.09 9.39
N LEU A 55 -49.27 36.24 10.37
CA LEU A 55 -48.37 35.10 10.24
C LEU A 55 -49.12 33.81 9.88
N ALA A 56 -50.43 33.74 10.14
CA ALA A 56 -51.30 32.62 9.80
C ALA A 56 -51.79 32.61 8.35
N GLY A 57 -51.38 33.58 7.51
CA GLY A 57 -51.73 33.65 6.09
C GLY A 57 -51.03 32.57 5.29
N ALA A 58 -51.74 31.95 4.34
CA ALA A 58 -51.18 30.86 3.50
C ALA A 58 -49.87 31.22 2.83
N ILE A 59 -49.71 32.44 2.33
CA ILE A 59 -48.48 32.91 1.68
C ILE A 59 -47.32 32.95 2.66
N THR A 60 -47.53 33.44 3.88
CA THR A 60 -46.51 33.50 4.92
C THR A 60 -46.07 32.09 5.33
N LEU A 61 -47.01 31.14 5.43
CA LEU A 61 -46.72 29.74 5.76
C LEU A 61 -45.93 29.04 4.64
N VAL A 62 -46.22 29.32 3.37
CA VAL A 62 -45.43 28.84 2.22
C VAL A 62 -44.02 29.42 2.24
N VAL A 63 -43.84 30.70 2.57
CA VAL A 63 -42.51 31.30 2.77
C VAL A 63 -41.78 30.63 3.93
N ALA A 64 -42.46 30.44 5.08
CA ALA A 64 -41.90 29.76 6.26
C ALA A 64 -41.47 28.32 5.92
N TYR A 65 -42.26 27.55 5.16
CA TYR A 65 -41.91 26.24 4.63
C TYR A 65 -40.58 26.26 3.88
N ASN A 66 -40.43 27.20 2.92
CA ASN A 66 -39.20 27.29 2.13
C ASN A 66 -37.99 27.72 2.98
N VAL A 67 -38.16 28.68 3.87
CA VAL A 67 -37.09 29.09 4.82
C VAL A 67 -36.68 27.93 5.70
N ALA A 68 -37.62 27.21 6.32
CA ALA A 68 -37.35 26.06 7.15
C ALA A 68 -36.58 24.95 6.38
N ARG A 69 -36.96 24.74 5.11
CA ARG A 69 -36.28 23.80 4.23
C ARG A 69 -34.83 24.20 3.96
N VAL A 70 -34.58 25.48 3.64
CA VAL A 70 -33.23 26.01 3.43
C VAL A 70 -32.40 25.90 4.70
N VAL A 71 -32.95 26.25 5.86
CA VAL A 71 -32.26 26.13 7.15
C VAL A 71 -31.94 24.67 7.46
N SER A 72 -32.88 23.73 7.22
CA SER A 72 -32.63 22.29 7.40
C SER A 72 -31.45 21.79 6.55
N VAL A 73 -31.39 22.20 5.27
CA VAL A 73 -30.25 21.87 4.40
C VAL A 73 -28.97 22.47 4.96
N GLY A 74 -28.97 23.74 5.38
CA GLY A 74 -27.81 24.41 5.97
C GLY A 74 -27.28 23.71 7.22
N LEU A 75 -28.18 23.30 8.12
CA LEU A 75 -27.81 22.56 9.35
C LEU A 75 -27.18 21.20 9.02
N ASN A 76 -27.69 20.47 8.01
CA ASN A 76 -27.07 19.21 7.55
C ASN A 76 -25.67 19.45 7.00
N GLN A 77 -25.46 20.50 6.18
CA GLN A 77 -24.13 20.82 5.65
C GLN A 77 -23.15 21.23 6.75
N LEU A 78 -23.61 22.00 7.75
CA LEU A 78 -22.81 22.39 8.90
C LEU A 78 -22.39 21.17 9.74
N ARG A 79 -23.32 20.24 10.00
CA ARG A 79 -23.04 18.96 10.64
C ARG A 79 -21.95 18.20 9.88
N ASP A 80 -22.09 18.05 8.55
CA ASP A 80 -21.18 17.30 7.70
C ASP A 80 -19.77 17.94 7.71
N ALA A 81 -19.68 19.26 7.61
CA ALA A 81 -18.42 20.00 7.67
C ALA A 81 -17.70 19.84 9.02
N LEU A 82 -18.45 19.85 10.13
CA LEU A 82 -17.88 19.62 11.48
C LEU A 82 -17.35 18.19 11.64
N PHE A 83 -18.09 17.21 11.11
CA PHE A 83 -17.73 15.80 11.23
C PHE A 83 -16.64 15.36 10.27
N ALA A 84 -16.51 16.00 9.11
CA ALA A 84 -15.50 15.67 8.10
C ALA A 84 -14.07 15.65 8.68
N ARG A 85 -13.72 16.65 9.52
CA ARG A 85 -12.40 16.72 10.17
C ARG A 85 -12.15 15.56 11.14
N VAL A 86 -13.20 15.09 11.82
CA VAL A 86 -13.11 13.93 12.73
C VAL A 86 -12.88 12.64 11.94
N GLY A 87 -13.62 12.45 10.85
CA GLY A 87 -13.46 11.30 9.95
C GLY A 87 -12.06 11.23 9.34
N GLN A 88 -11.59 12.34 8.76
CA GLN A 88 -10.25 12.40 8.15
C GLN A 88 -9.11 12.23 9.17
N TYR A 89 -9.29 12.69 10.42
CA TYR A 89 -8.33 12.42 11.48
C TYR A 89 -8.24 10.91 11.79
N ALA A 90 -9.37 10.21 11.87
CA ALA A 90 -9.40 8.77 12.11
C ALA A 90 -8.70 7.99 10.97
N VAL A 91 -8.99 8.35 9.72
CA VAL A 91 -8.34 7.78 8.53
C VAL A 91 -6.82 7.99 8.59
N ARG A 92 -6.37 9.24 8.82
CA ARG A 92 -4.95 9.56 8.90
C ARG A 92 -4.25 8.80 10.03
N ARG A 93 -4.85 8.72 11.21
CA ARG A 93 -4.26 8.03 12.38
C ARG A 93 -4.07 6.55 12.11
N LEU A 94 -5.08 5.90 11.52
CA LEU A 94 -5.00 4.48 11.22
C LEU A 94 -4.02 4.19 10.07
N ALA A 95 -4.02 5.00 9.02
CA ALA A 95 -3.03 4.90 7.94
C ALA A 95 -1.60 4.97 8.50
N TYR A 96 -1.34 5.94 9.38
CA TYR A 96 -0.05 6.08 10.04
C TYR A 96 0.31 4.85 10.90
N GLN A 97 -0.63 4.36 11.72
CA GLN A 97 -0.39 3.18 12.56
C GLN A 97 -0.11 1.93 11.72
N THR A 98 -0.85 1.73 10.63
CA THR A 98 -0.64 0.62 9.70
C THR A 98 0.71 0.73 9.01
N PHE A 99 1.09 1.92 8.56
CA PHE A 99 2.37 2.17 7.93
C PHE A 99 3.55 1.88 8.87
N VAL A 100 3.50 2.38 10.10
CA VAL A 100 4.52 2.10 11.14
C VAL A 100 4.58 0.60 11.44
N HIS A 101 3.42 -0.06 11.57
CA HIS A 101 3.37 -1.49 11.83
C HIS A 101 3.99 -2.30 10.69
N MET A 102 3.69 -1.97 9.44
CA MET A 102 4.27 -2.64 8.27
C MET A 102 5.80 -2.56 8.25
N HIS A 103 6.37 -1.38 8.58
CA HIS A 103 7.83 -1.24 8.66
C HIS A 103 8.45 -1.99 9.85
N ALA A 104 7.65 -2.36 10.84
CA ALA A 104 8.09 -3.14 11.99
C ALA A 104 7.93 -4.67 11.79
N LEU A 105 7.33 -5.11 10.68
CA LEU A 105 7.22 -6.53 10.32
C LEU A 105 8.54 -7.08 9.79
N SER A 106 8.72 -8.41 9.87
CA SER A 106 9.93 -9.10 9.48
C SER A 106 10.22 -9.01 7.98
N LEU A 107 11.49 -9.16 7.61
CA LEU A 107 11.91 -9.25 6.21
C LEU A 107 11.22 -10.42 5.48
N ARG A 108 10.99 -11.55 6.15
CA ARG A 108 10.25 -12.70 5.62
C ARG A 108 8.88 -12.30 5.13
N PHE A 109 8.11 -11.57 5.95
CA PHE A 109 6.79 -11.09 5.59
C PHE A 109 6.79 -10.27 4.28
N HIS A 110 7.80 -9.40 4.11
CA HIS A 110 7.94 -8.57 2.90
C HIS A 110 8.38 -9.35 1.67
N LEU A 111 9.21 -10.39 1.84
CA LEU A 111 9.65 -11.26 0.74
C LEU A 111 8.56 -12.19 0.23
N GLU A 112 7.72 -12.73 1.14
CA GLU A 112 6.62 -13.63 0.80
C GLU A 112 5.44 -12.90 0.13
N ARG A 113 5.26 -11.61 0.39
CA ARG A 113 4.15 -10.81 -0.15
C ARG A 113 4.61 -9.83 -1.21
N ARG A 114 3.85 -9.74 -2.30
CA ARG A 114 4.10 -8.74 -3.34
C ARG A 114 3.83 -7.35 -2.80
N THR A 115 4.78 -6.43 -2.92
CA THR A 115 4.71 -5.04 -2.43
C THR A 115 3.45 -4.29 -2.88
N GLY A 116 3.00 -4.50 -4.13
CA GLY A 116 1.76 -3.92 -4.64
C GLY A 116 0.49 -4.39 -3.93
N GLY A 117 0.50 -5.59 -3.31
CA GLY A 117 -0.60 -6.07 -2.48
C GLY A 117 -0.70 -5.30 -1.16
N LEU A 118 0.43 -5.01 -0.53
CA LEU A 118 0.48 -4.29 0.75
C LEU A 118 0.00 -2.83 0.63
N SER A 119 0.41 -2.13 -0.43
CA SER A 119 -0.08 -0.77 -0.73
C SER A 119 -1.60 -0.73 -0.87
N ARG A 120 -2.19 -1.71 -1.57
CA ARG A 120 -3.64 -1.82 -1.73
C ARG A 120 -4.39 -2.08 -0.42
N ILE A 121 -3.80 -2.82 0.53
CA ILE A 121 -4.41 -3.05 1.85
C ILE A 121 -4.55 -1.73 2.61
N ILE A 122 -3.52 -0.88 2.61
CA ILE A 122 -3.61 0.46 3.25
C ILE A 122 -4.68 1.30 2.55
N GLU A 123 -4.64 1.39 1.23
CA GLU A 123 -5.59 2.20 0.45
C GLU A 123 -7.03 1.74 0.68
N ARG A 124 -7.32 0.44 0.56
CA ARG A 124 -8.66 -0.11 0.77
C ARG A 124 -9.11 0.02 2.21
N GLY A 125 -8.26 -0.31 3.18
CA GLY A 125 -8.59 -0.23 4.60
C GLY A 125 -8.91 1.20 5.06
N THR A 126 -8.15 2.20 4.61
CA THR A 126 -8.44 3.61 4.89
C THR A 126 -9.73 4.07 4.24
N LYS A 127 -9.99 3.66 3.00
CA LYS A 127 -11.24 3.89 2.28
C LYS A 127 -12.44 3.20 2.97
N GLY A 128 -12.25 1.97 3.45
CA GLY A 128 -13.25 1.22 4.20
C GLY A 128 -13.70 1.96 5.46
N ILE A 129 -12.75 2.53 6.23
CA ILE A 129 -13.08 3.34 7.41
C ILE A 129 -13.85 4.60 7.02
N GLU A 130 -13.40 5.34 6.01
CA GLU A 130 -14.11 6.52 5.53
C GLU A 130 -15.55 6.17 5.14
N THR A 131 -15.73 5.08 4.42
CA THR A 131 -17.02 4.56 3.99
C THR A 131 -17.91 4.21 5.19
N ILE A 132 -17.41 3.44 6.16
CA ILE A 132 -18.19 3.06 7.34
C ILE A 132 -18.57 4.30 8.15
N VAL A 133 -17.62 5.21 8.41
CA VAL A 133 -17.88 6.44 9.15
C VAL A 133 -18.95 7.27 8.46
N ARG A 134 -18.81 7.48 7.16
CA ARG A 134 -19.73 8.27 6.34
C ARG A 134 -21.12 7.66 6.30
N PHE A 135 -21.23 6.37 5.96
CA PHE A 135 -22.54 5.75 5.79
C PHE A 135 -23.22 5.38 7.10
N THR A 136 -22.48 5.06 8.16
CA THR A 136 -23.10 4.79 9.47
C THR A 136 -23.50 6.08 10.16
N ILE A 137 -22.60 7.05 10.33
CA ILE A 137 -22.83 8.22 11.18
C ILE A 137 -23.61 9.31 10.43
N LEU A 138 -23.26 9.59 9.15
CA LEU A 138 -23.87 10.69 8.41
C LEU A 138 -25.15 10.29 7.66
N ASN A 139 -25.39 8.98 7.45
CA ASN A 139 -26.60 8.50 6.74
C ASN A 139 -27.48 7.61 7.61
N SER A 140 -26.98 6.47 8.14
CA SER A 140 -27.82 5.50 8.84
C SER A 140 -28.40 6.05 10.13
N VAL A 141 -27.59 6.68 10.99
CA VAL A 141 -28.05 7.24 12.25
C VAL A 141 -29.09 8.35 12.04
N PRO A 142 -28.88 9.35 11.16
CA PRO A 142 -29.91 10.36 10.85
C PRO A 142 -31.20 9.76 10.27
N THR A 143 -31.09 8.74 9.43
CA THR A 143 -32.26 8.05 8.84
C THR A 143 -33.08 7.32 9.88
N LEU A 144 -32.43 6.59 10.81
CA LEU A 144 -33.12 5.93 11.93
C LEU A 144 -33.83 6.94 12.84
N LEU A 145 -33.17 8.07 13.11
CA LEU A 145 -33.78 9.15 13.89
C LEU A 145 -35.02 9.74 13.18
N GLU A 146 -34.95 9.93 11.86
CA GLU A 146 -36.06 10.43 11.05
C GLU A 146 -37.25 9.46 11.05
N PHE A 147 -37.00 8.16 10.90
CA PHE A 147 -38.06 7.13 11.01
C PHE A 147 -38.70 7.11 12.40
N LEU A 148 -37.88 7.21 13.45
CA LEU A 148 -38.39 7.26 14.82
C LEU A 148 -39.25 8.49 15.07
N LEU A 149 -38.77 9.68 14.66
CA LEU A 149 -39.54 10.93 14.81
C LEU A 149 -40.86 10.89 14.01
N THR A 150 -40.81 10.37 12.76
CA THR A 150 -42.01 10.20 11.96
C THR A 150 -43.00 9.23 12.59
N ALA A 151 -42.54 8.09 13.12
CA ALA A 151 -43.40 7.14 13.84
C ALA A 151 -44.05 7.78 15.10
N ILE A 152 -43.30 8.58 15.87
CA ILE A 152 -43.82 9.30 17.02
C ILE A 152 -44.91 10.29 16.58
N ILE A 153 -44.67 11.08 15.51
CA ILE A 153 -45.65 12.02 14.99
C ILE A 153 -46.93 11.30 14.55
N PHE A 154 -46.82 10.25 13.77
CA PHE A 154 -47.98 9.47 13.34
C PHE A 154 -48.73 8.88 14.54
N GLY A 155 -48.03 8.37 15.56
CA GLY A 155 -48.64 7.78 16.76
C GLY A 155 -49.41 8.79 17.62
N VAL A 156 -48.83 9.99 17.79
CA VAL A 156 -49.43 11.05 18.62
C VAL A 156 -50.58 11.76 17.88
N THR A 157 -50.43 12.01 16.59
CA THR A 157 -51.38 12.85 15.81
C THR A 157 -52.48 12.04 15.14
N TYR A 158 -52.14 10.86 14.56
CA TYR A 158 -53.07 10.10 13.71
C TYR A 158 -53.41 8.71 14.25
N GLY A 159 -52.76 8.28 15.33
CA GLY A 159 -53.04 7.00 16.00
C GLY A 159 -52.20 5.82 15.49
N ALA A 160 -52.38 4.69 16.21
CA ALA A 160 -51.54 3.49 16.01
C ALA A 160 -51.69 2.82 14.65
N SER A 161 -52.83 2.99 13.97
CA SER A 161 -53.08 2.41 12.65
C SER A 161 -52.11 2.96 11.59
N TYR A 162 -51.85 4.24 11.60
CA TYR A 162 -50.87 4.85 10.69
C TYR A 162 -49.43 4.41 10.99
N VAL A 163 -49.08 4.33 12.28
CA VAL A 163 -47.77 3.80 12.68
C VAL A 163 -47.58 2.38 12.17
N LEU A 164 -48.62 1.53 12.29
CA LEU A 164 -48.55 0.14 11.81
C LEU A 164 -48.34 0.06 10.31
N VAL A 165 -49.08 0.85 9.52
CA VAL A 165 -48.94 0.89 8.05
C VAL A 165 -47.53 1.36 7.65
N VAL A 166 -47.03 2.43 8.26
CA VAL A 166 -45.67 2.96 7.97
C VAL A 166 -44.60 1.95 8.40
N ALA A 167 -44.71 1.39 9.61
CA ALA A 167 -43.74 0.41 10.11
C ALA A 167 -43.72 -0.85 9.23
N LEU A 168 -44.89 -1.38 8.85
CA LEU A 168 -44.98 -2.54 7.95
C LEU A 168 -44.36 -2.23 6.58
N THR A 169 -44.62 -1.05 6.03
CA THR A 169 -44.03 -0.60 4.75
C THR A 169 -42.50 -0.51 4.85
N VAL A 170 -41.96 0.14 5.88
CA VAL A 170 -40.51 0.30 6.08
C VAL A 170 -39.84 -1.06 6.29
N VAL A 171 -40.43 -1.95 7.10
CA VAL A 171 -39.90 -3.29 7.34
C VAL A 171 -39.94 -4.15 6.08
N ALA A 172 -41.08 -4.19 5.38
CA ALA A 172 -41.21 -4.95 4.11
C ALA A 172 -40.24 -4.44 3.03
N TYR A 173 -40.13 -3.11 2.89
CA TYR A 173 -39.20 -2.48 1.97
C TYR A 173 -37.74 -2.81 2.29
N SER A 174 -37.35 -2.68 3.55
CA SER A 174 -35.99 -2.96 4.01
C SER A 174 -35.64 -4.44 3.84
N TRP A 175 -36.54 -5.34 4.25
CA TRP A 175 -36.36 -6.78 4.08
C TRP A 175 -36.21 -7.17 2.60
N PHE A 176 -37.09 -6.69 1.75
CA PHE A 176 -37.02 -6.93 0.30
C PHE A 176 -35.72 -6.40 -0.28
N THR A 177 -35.32 -5.17 0.08
CA THR A 177 -34.09 -4.54 -0.40
C THR A 177 -32.85 -5.32 -0.01
N VAL A 178 -32.76 -5.79 1.23
CA VAL A 178 -31.62 -6.61 1.68
C VAL A 178 -31.57 -7.93 0.93
N LYS A 179 -32.69 -8.66 0.84
CA LYS A 179 -32.77 -9.95 0.13
C LYS A 179 -32.46 -9.83 -1.36
N ALA A 180 -33.03 -8.84 -2.03
CA ALA A 180 -32.75 -8.58 -3.44
C ALA A 180 -31.31 -8.11 -3.66
N SER A 181 -30.74 -7.33 -2.74
CA SER A 181 -29.33 -6.94 -2.80
C SER A 181 -28.38 -8.12 -2.65
N ASP A 182 -28.64 -9.03 -1.71
CA ASP A 182 -27.86 -10.26 -1.52
C ASP A 182 -27.90 -11.15 -2.78
N TRP A 183 -29.09 -11.33 -3.36
CA TRP A 183 -29.23 -12.06 -4.63
C TRP A 183 -28.40 -11.42 -5.76
N ARG A 184 -28.35 -10.09 -5.86
CA ARG A 184 -27.60 -9.36 -6.86
C ARG A 184 -26.08 -9.41 -6.68
N ILE A 185 -25.56 -9.72 -5.48
CA ILE A 185 -24.11 -9.81 -5.23
C ILE A 185 -23.46 -10.84 -6.17
N GLY A 186 -24.08 -12.02 -6.35
CA GLY A 186 -23.56 -13.06 -7.25
C GLY A 186 -23.46 -12.58 -8.71
N ILE A 187 -24.54 -11.93 -9.19
CA ILE A 187 -24.62 -11.38 -10.56
C ILE A 187 -23.53 -10.31 -10.78
N ARG A 188 -23.33 -9.44 -9.80
CA ARG A 188 -22.34 -8.38 -9.89
C ARG A 188 -20.91 -8.90 -9.81
N ARG A 189 -20.68 -9.98 -9.06
CA ARG A 189 -19.39 -10.67 -9.02
C ARG A 189 -19.02 -11.21 -10.41
N GLU A 190 -19.94 -11.90 -11.08
CA GLU A 190 -19.73 -12.39 -12.46
C GLU A 190 -19.33 -11.27 -13.43
N MET A 191 -19.96 -10.09 -13.31
CA MET A 191 -19.61 -8.91 -14.10
C MET A 191 -18.19 -8.41 -13.78
N ASN A 192 -17.84 -8.28 -12.50
CA ASN A 192 -16.52 -7.80 -12.08
C ASN A 192 -15.40 -8.77 -12.47
N ASP A 193 -15.63 -10.07 -12.38
CA ASP A 193 -14.68 -11.12 -12.78
C ASP A 193 -14.44 -11.06 -14.30
N SER A 194 -15.50 -10.87 -15.09
CA SER A 194 -15.41 -10.71 -16.55
C SER A 194 -14.69 -9.43 -16.94
N ASP A 195 -14.92 -8.32 -16.25
CA ASP A 195 -14.22 -7.06 -16.43
C ASP A 195 -12.71 -7.21 -16.14
N THR A 196 -12.38 -7.85 -15.04
CA THR A 196 -10.99 -8.12 -14.65
C THR A 196 -10.28 -8.99 -15.68
N GLU A 197 -10.95 -10.02 -16.21
CA GLU A 197 -10.39 -10.89 -17.25
C GLU A 197 -10.11 -10.11 -18.54
N ALA A 198 -11.06 -9.28 -18.98
CA ALA A 198 -10.91 -8.46 -20.18
C ALA A 198 -9.76 -7.45 -20.03
N ASN A 199 -9.72 -6.72 -18.91
CA ASN A 199 -8.66 -5.76 -18.61
C ASN A 199 -7.28 -6.42 -18.51
N THR A 200 -7.17 -7.60 -17.89
CA THR A 200 -5.91 -8.34 -17.79
C THR A 200 -5.37 -8.68 -19.18
N LYS A 201 -6.23 -9.16 -20.10
CA LYS A 201 -5.84 -9.48 -21.47
C LYS A 201 -5.42 -8.25 -22.26
N ALA A 202 -6.13 -7.12 -22.10
CA ALA A 202 -5.76 -5.87 -22.74
C ALA A 202 -4.39 -5.37 -22.28
N ILE A 203 -4.14 -5.36 -20.97
CA ILE A 203 -2.86 -4.93 -20.40
C ILE A 203 -1.73 -5.87 -20.84
N ASP A 204 -1.95 -7.18 -20.82
CA ASP A 204 -0.96 -8.18 -21.23
C ASP A 204 -0.56 -8.01 -22.69
N SER A 205 -1.54 -7.82 -23.60
CA SER A 205 -1.30 -7.55 -25.02
C SER A 205 -0.54 -6.23 -25.23
N LEU A 206 -0.87 -5.16 -24.48
CA LEU A 206 -0.19 -3.87 -24.59
C LEU A 206 1.23 -3.91 -24.00
N LEU A 207 1.48 -4.62 -22.92
CA LEU A 207 2.81 -4.82 -22.37
C LEU A 207 3.72 -5.60 -23.33
N ASN A 208 3.13 -6.50 -24.12
CA ASN A 208 3.84 -7.29 -25.12
C ASN A 208 3.67 -6.72 -26.56
N PHE A 209 3.43 -5.40 -26.67
CA PHE A 209 3.12 -4.75 -27.95
C PHE A 209 4.11 -5.08 -29.06
N GLU A 210 5.42 -5.03 -28.79
CA GLU A 210 6.45 -5.37 -29.77
C GLU A 210 6.30 -6.82 -30.27
N THR A 211 6.04 -7.75 -29.35
CA THR A 211 5.84 -9.17 -29.71
C THR A 211 4.62 -9.34 -30.62
N VAL A 212 3.50 -8.66 -30.28
CA VAL A 212 2.29 -8.69 -31.12
C VAL A 212 2.61 -8.18 -32.52
N LYS A 213 3.39 -7.09 -32.65
CA LYS A 213 3.82 -6.50 -33.91
C LYS A 213 4.79 -7.41 -34.68
N TYR A 214 5.77 -8.00 -34.00
CA TYR A 214 6.75 -8.90 -34.65
C TYR A 214 6.09 -10.12 -35.28
N PHE A 215 4.97 -10.60 -34.71
CA PHE A 215 4.27 -11.77 -35.23
C PHE A 215 3.02 -11.43 -36.08
N GLY A 216 2.66 -10.15 -36.22
CA GLY A 216 1.50 -9.70 -37.00
C GLY A 216 0.15 -10.20 -36.45
N ASN A 217 0.03 -10.39 -35.13
CA ASN A 217 -1.11 -11.03 -34.48
C ASN A 217 -2.15 -10.03 -33.92
N GLU A 218 -2.21 -8.79 -34.40
CA GLU A 218 -3.11 -7.75 -33.91
C GLU A 218 -4.58 -8.17 -33.99
N THR A 219 -4.98 -8.80 -35.10
CA THR A 219 -6.36 -9.27 -35.27
C THR A 219 -6.71 -10.37 -34.26
N MET A 220 -5.77 -11.31 -34.03
CA MET A 220 -5.96 -12.38 -33.03
C MET A 220 -6.14 -11.82 -31.63
N GLU A 221 -5.33 -10.83 -31.24
CA GLU A 221 -5.47 -10.18 -29.91
C GLU A 221 -6.75 -9.35 -29.81
N ALA A 222 -7.15 -8.64 -30.87
CA ALA A 222 -8.43 -7.95 -30.94
C ALA A 222 -9.61 -8.90 -30.76
N ASP A 223 -9.65 -10.03 -31.47
CA ASP A 223 -10.68 -11.06 -31.34
C ASP A 223 -10.68 -11.71 -29.95
N ARG A 224 -9.51 -11.88 -29.34
CA ARG A 224 -9.38 -12.41 -27.98
C ARG A 224 -9.94 -11.45 -26.93
N PHE A 225 -9.71 -10.15 -27.11
CA PHE A 225 -10.25 -9.10 -26.27
C PHE A 225 -11.77 -8.99 -26.44
N ASP A 226 -12.27 -8.94 -27.69
CA ASP A 226 -13.71 -8.84 -28.01
C ASP A 226 -14.51 -10.00 -27.39
N ARG A 227 -14.04 -11.24 -27.49
CA ARG A 227 -14.67 -12.40 -26.82
C ARG A 227 -14.77 -12.24 -25.30
N SER A 228 -13.81 -11.57 -24.67
CA SER A 228 -13.87 -11.28 -23.23
C SER A 228 -14.85 -10.15 -22.93
N MET A 229 -14.89 -9.13 -23.77
CA MET A 229 -15.86 -8.04 -23.69
C MET A 229 -17.30 -8.50 -23.94
N ALA A 230 -17.54 -9.46 -24.83
CA ALA A 230 -18.86 -10.05 -25.03
C ALA A 230 -19.40 -10.79 -23.77
N ARG A 231 -18.50 -11.44 -23.01
CA ARG A 231 -18.87 -12.03 -21.72
C ARG A 231 -19.19 -10.96 -20.68
N TYR A 232 -18.38 -9.91 -20.61
CA TYR A 232 -18.65 -8.73 -19.78
C TYR A 232 -19.99 -8.09 -20.13
N GLU A 233 -20.29 -7.87 -21.40
CA GLU A 233 -21.56 -7.31 -21.89
C GLU A 233 -22.75 -8.12 -21.37
N SER A 234 -22.72 -9.46 -21.52
CA SER A 234 -23.78 -10.35 -21.03
C SER A 234 -23.97 -10.23 -19.50
N ALA A 235 -22.88 -10.23 -18.74
CA ALA A 235 -22.93 -10.13 -17.28
C ALA A 235 -23.37 -8.71 -16.82
N ALA A 236 -22.94 -7.67 -17.53
CA ALA A 236 -23.37 -6.29 -17.28
C ALA A 236 -24.86 -6.11 -17.56
N THR A 237 -25.37 -6.67 -18.65
CA THR A 237 -26.80 -6.65 -18.98
C THR A 237 -27.64 -7.32 -17.88
N LYS A 238 -27.22 -8.50 -17.38
CA LYS A 238 -27.88 -9.15 -16.23
C LYS A 238 -27.84 -8.26 -14.97
N THR A 239 -26.74 -7.56 -14.75
CA THR A 239 -26.60 -6.63 -13.61
C THR A 239 -27.60 -5.48 -13.70
N TRP A 240 -27.77 -4.87 -14.87
CA TRP A 240 -28.74 -3.79 -15.10
C TRP A 240 -30.20 -4.28 -15.00
N THR A 241 -30.53 -5.41 -15.59
CA THR A 241 -31.89 -5.96 -15.50
C THR A 241 -32.26 -6.34 -14.07
N SER A 242 -31.32 -6.92 -13.31
CA SER A 242 -31.54 -7.22 -11.87
C SER A 242 -31.74 -5.96 -11.02
N LEU A 243 -31.13 -4.82 -11.41
CA LEU A 243 -31.38 -3.52 -10.76
C LEU A 243 -32.81 -3.04 -11.06
N GLY A 244 -33.26 -3.20 -12.29
CA GLY A 244 -34.64 -2.87 -12.66
C GLY A 244 -35.67 -3.62 -11.82
N TRP A 245 -35.47 -4.93 -11.58
CA TRP A 245 -36.36 -5.73 -10.72
C TRP A 245 -36.33 -5.27 -9.25
N LEU A 246 -35.15 -4.91 -8.72
CA LEU A 246 -35.03 -4.34 -7.39
C LEU A 246 -35.83 -3.05 -7.27
N ASN A 247 -35.62 -2.10 -8.18
CA ASN A 247 -36.30 -0.79 -8.16
C ASN A 247 -37.82 -0.94 -8.33
N PHE A 248 -38.26 -1.84 -9.22
CA PHE A 248 -39.67 -2.14 -9.41
C PHE A 248 -40.33 -2.68 -8.14
N GLY A 249 -39.73 -3.69 -7.50
CA GLY A 249 -40.27 -4.27 -6.26
C GLY A 249 -40.30 -3.25 -5.11
N GLN A 250 -39.27 -2.41 -4.99
CA GLN A 250 -39.25 -1.30 -4.03
C GLN A 250 -40.37 -0.31 -4.31
N GLY A 251 -40.58 0.08 -5.57
CA GLY A 251 -41.66 0.97 -5.96
C GLY A 251 -43.04 0.42 -5.65
N VAL A 252 -43.28 -0.88 -5.90
CA VAL A 252 -44.55 -1.55 -5.56
C VAL A 252 -44.82 -1.52 -4.06
N ILE A 253 -43.85 -1.94 -3.23
CA ILE A 253 -44.02 -1.98 -1.77
C ILE A 253 -44.30 -0.58 -1.23
N PHE A 254 -43.55 0.41 -1.65
CA PHE A 254 -43.72 1.78 -1.21
C PHE A 254 -45.08 2.35 -1.66
N SER A 255 -45.49 2.15 -2.91
CA SER A 255 -46.75 2.64 -3.44
C SER A 255 -47.96 1.99 -2.73
N LEU A 256 -47.90 0.71 -2.39
CA LEU A 256 -48.95 0.03 -1.63
C LEU A 256 -49.09 0.59 -0.21
N GLY A 257 -47.96 0.80 0.49
CA GLY A 257 -47.97 1.39 1.82
C GLY A 257 -48.48 2.83 1.82
N MET A 258 -47.98 3.64 0.91
CA MET A 258 -48.43 5.03 0.72
C MET A 258 -49.91 5.07 0.33
N GLY A 259 -50.38 4.23 -0.62
CA GLY A 259 -51.76 4.15 -1.02
C GLY A 259 -52.69 3.77 0.14
N ALA A 260 -52.30 2.81 0.98
CA ALA A 260 -53.04 2.43 2.17
C ALA A 260 -53.19 3.62 3.15
N ALA A 261 -52.11 4.31 3.48
CA ALA A 261 -52.15 5.47 4.36
C ALA A 261 -53.02 6.64 3.79
N MET A 262 -52.90 6.88 2.45
CA MET A 262 -53.69 7.91 1.76
C MET A 262 -55.18 7.55 1.72
N VAL A 263 -55.55 6.28 1.50
CA VAL A 263 -56.97 5.84 1.53
C VAL A 263 -57.53 5.97 2.95
N MET A 264 -56.76 5.66 3.99
CA MET A 264 -57.17 5.87 5.37
C MET A 264 -57.43 7.36 5.63
N SER A 265 -56.50 8.23 5.29
CA SER A 265 -56.61 9.66 5.48
C SER A 265 -57.80 10.26 4.67
N ALA A 266 -57.98 9.85 3.41
CA ALA A 266 -59.10 10.30 2.61
C ALA A 266 -60.49 9.95 3.25
N ARG A 267 -60.62 8.75 3.86
CA ARG A 267 -61.82 8.35 4.58
C ARG A 267 -62.04 9.21 5.85
N GLU A 268 -60.98 9.51 6.56
CA GLU A 268 -61.07 10.36 7.77
C GLU A 268 -61.37 11.83 7.41
N VAL A 269 -60.86 12.34 6.29
CA VAL A 269 -61.25 13.67 5.77
C VAL A 269 -62.72 13.69 5.39
N GLN A 270 -63.22 12.64 4.69
CA GLN A 270 -64.64 12.52 4.33
C GLN A 270 -65.54 12.39 5.56
N ALA A 271 -65.05 11.79 6.63
CA ALA A 271 -65.74 11.67 7.90
C ALA A 271 -65.69 12.98 8.75
N GLY A 272 -64.93 13.98 8.35
CA GLY A 272 -64.74 15.25 9.05
C GLY A 272 -63.82 15.14 10.30
N THR A 273 -63.07 14.05 10.44
CA THR A 273 -62.13 13.83 11.55
C THR A 273 -60.71 14.31 11.27
N GLN A 274 -60.38 14.52 9.98
CA GLN A 274 -59.13 15.12 9.53
C GLN A 274 -59.39 16.28 8.58
N THR A 275 -58.39 17.17 8.46
CA THR A 275 -58.41 18.30 7.51
C THR A 275 -57.83 17.90 6.17
N LEU A 276 -58.04 18.72 5.13
CA LEU A 276 -57.35 18.58 3.82
C LEU A 276 -55.83 18.72 4.01
N GLY A 277 -55.40 19.59 4.90
CA GLY A 277 -53.97 19.72 5.25
C GLY A 277 -53.38 18.47 5.90
N ASP A 278 -54.13 17.68 6.67
CA ASP A 278 -53.68 16.40 7.20
C ASP A 278 -53.40 15.39 6.10
N PHE A 279 -54.27 15.32 5.08
CA PHE A 279 -54.05 14.48 3.92
C PHE A 279 -52.76 14.84 3.15
N VAL A 280 -52.56 16.14 2.96
CA VAL A 280 -51.32 16.65 2.30
C VAL A 280 -50.07 16.41 3.19
N PHE A 281 -50.19 16.59 4.49
CA PHE A 281 -49.09 16.32 5.45
C PHE A 281 -48.64 14.87 5.44
N ILE A 282 -49.60 13.91 5.53
CA ILE A 282 -49.31 12.48 5.48
C ILE A 282 -48.59 12.11 4.19
N ASN A 283 -49.08 12.63 3.05
CA ASN A 283 -48.44 12.44 1.75
C ASN A 283 -46.99 12.99 1.76
N ALA A 284 -46.80 14.25 2.17
CA ALA A 284 -45.51 14.91 2.18
C ALA A 284 -44.50 14.17 3.07
N LEU A 285 -44.94 13.75 4.25
CA LEU A 285 -44.08 13.02 5.22
C LEU A 285 -43.69 11.64 4.70
N LEU A 286 -44.62 10.89 4.07
CA LEU A 286 -44.31 9.60 3.45
C LEU A 286 -43.38 9.76 2.24
N MET A 287 -43.60 10.73 1.36
CA MET A 287 -42.70 11.02 0.25
C MET A 287 -41.30 11.39 0.71
N GLN A 288 -41.17 12.12 1.82
CA GLN A 288 -39.87 12.43 2.43
C GLN A 288 -39.12 11.17 2.86
N LEU A 289 -39.82 10.15 3.40
CA LEU A 289 -39.22 8.87 3.81
C LEU A 289 -38.75 8.02 2.60
N SER A 290 -39.28 8.27 1.39
CA SER A 290 -38.91 7.50 0.20
C SER A 290 -37.42 7.63 -0.15
N ILE A 291 -36.84 8.82 0.04
CA ILE A 291 -35.44 9.12 -0.29
C ILE A 291 -34.48 8.25 0.51
N PRO A 292 -34.48 8.27 1.87
CA PRO A 292 -33.59 7.43 2.65
C PRO A 292 -33.86 5.93 2.47
N LEU A 293 -35.12 5.52 2.21
CA LEU A 293 -35.44 4.12 1.90
C LEU A 293 -34.77 3.64 0.63
N ASN A 294 -34.76 4.45 -0.44
CA ASN A 294 -34.09 4.11 -1.70
C ASN A 294 -32.56 3.94 -1.51
N PHE A 295 -31.96 4.61 -0.55
CA PHE A 295 -30.54 4.49 -0.25
C PHE A 295 -30.16 3.31 0.64
N ILE A 296 -31.10 2.66 1.34
CA ILE A 296 -30.83 1.55 2.29
C ILE A 296 -29.98 0.44 1.63
N GLY A 297 -30.34 0.01 0.44
CA GLY A 297 -29.61 -1.06 -0.26
C GLY A 297 -28.20 -0.67 -0.67
N PHE A 298 -27.99 0.58 -1.03
CA PHE A 298 -26.65 1.12 -1.31
C PHE A 298 -25.82 1.22 -0.03
N VAL A 299 -26.35 1.83 1.01
CA VAL A 299 -25.69 1.98 2.32
C VAL A 299 -25.30 0.62 2.91
N TYR A 300 -26.20 -0.37 2.84
CA TYR A 300 -25.92 -1.74 3.28
C TYR A 300 -24.71 -2.34 2.57
N ARG A 301 -24.65 -2.21 1.25
CA ARG A 301 -23.52 -2.76 0.46
C ARG A 301 -22.20 -2.03 0.76
N GLU A 302 -22.24 -0.71 0.86
CA GLU A 302 -21.04 0.10 1.15
C GLU A 302 -20.48 -0.20 2.55
N ILE A 303 -21.34 -0.35 3.55
CA ILE A 303 -20.92 -0.73 4.90
C ILE A 303 -20.31 -2.15 4.88
N ARG A 304 -20.93 -3.11 4.18
CA ARG A 304 -20.43 -4.47 4.10
C ARG A 304 -19.08 -4.54 3.38
N GLN A 305 -18.92 -3.80 2.28
CA GLN A 305 -17.65 -3.68 1.59
C GLN A 305 -16.57 -3.03 2.47
N GLY A 306 -16.91 -1.93 3.14
CA GLY A 306 -16.00 -1.25 4.05
C GLY A 306 -15.55 -2.14 5.21
N LEU A 307 -16.43 -2.99 5.75
CA LEU A 307 -16.08 -3.98 6.77
C LEU A 307 -15.07 -5.00 6.24
N THR A 308 -15.27 -5.52 5.02
CA THR A 308 -14.33 -6.45 4.39
C THR A 308 -12.96 -5.81 4.14
N ASP A 309 -12.95 -4.57 3.64
CA ASP A 309 -11.71 -3.83 3.40
C ASP A 309 -10.96 -3.52 4.71
N MET A 310 -11.69 -3.25 5.79
CA MET A 310 -11.12 -3.09 7.13
C MET A 310 -10.58 -4.40 7.70
N GLU A 311 -11.27 -5.53 7.50
CA GLU A 311 -10.85 -6.83 8.00
C GLU A 311 -9.46 -7.20 7.49
N GLU A 312 -9.18 -7.01 6.19
CA GLU A 312 -7.85 -7.23 5.61
C GLU A 312 -6.78 -6.38 6.31
N MET A 313 -7.07 -5.12 6.58
CA MET A 313 -6.14 -4.21 7.26
C MET A 313 -5.94 -4.58 8.74
N PHE A 314 -7.00 -4.96 9.46
CA PHE A 314 -6.88 -5.40 10.84
C PHE A 314 -6.15 -6.74 10.95
N ASN A 315 -6.35 -7.66 9.99
CA ASN A 315 -5.58 -8.89 9.89
C ASN A 315 -4.08 -8.57 9.72
N LEU A 316 -3.74 -7.57 8.90
CA LEU A 316 -2.36 -7.10 8.77
C LEU A 316 -1.82 -6.54 10.10
N LEU A 317 -2.59 -5.73 10.80
CA LEU A 317 -2.21 -5.17 12.12
C LEU A 317 -2.07 -6.24 13.21
N SER A 318 -2.72 -7.39 13.05
CA SER A 318 -2.64 -8.52 13.98
C SER A 318 -1.42 -9.42 13.76
N VAL A 319 -0.71 -9.27 12.64
CA VAL A 319 0.52 -10.04 12.35
C VAL A 319 1.57 -9.70 13.39
N ARG A 320 2.07 -10.71 14.07
CA ARG A 320 3.13 -10.54 15.08
C ARG A 320 4.47 -10.26 14.41
N ARG A 321 5.23 -9.37 15.02
CA ARG A 321 6.62 -9.13 14.65
C ARG A 321 7.42 -10.38 15.01
N GLU A 322 8.19 -10.90 14.08
CA GLU A 322 9.03 -12.10 14.28
C GLU A 322 10.22 -11.78 15.17
N VAL A 323 10.87 -10.64 14.94
CA VAL A 323 11.99 -10.12 15.71
C VAL A 323 11.53 -8.91 16.51
N GLN A 324 11.64 -8.98 17.84
CA GLN A 324 11.24 -7.91 18.75
C GLN A 324 12.37 -7.60 19.71
N ASP A 325 12.53 -6.31 20.02
CA ASP A 325 13.42 -5.91 21.11
C ASP A 325 12.72 -6.12 22.44
N ASP A 326 13.50 -6.52 23.46
CA ASP A 326 13.04 -6.42 24.83
C ASP A 326 12.76 -4.93 25.14
N PRO A 327 11.63 -4.59 25.78
CA PRO A 327 11.33 -3.20 26.15
C PRO A 327 12.45 -2.50 26.92
N ASP A 328 13.20 -3.27 27.71
CA ASP A 328 14.31 -2.79 28.54
C ASP A 328 15.70 -2.99 27.87
N ALA A 329 15.75 -3.42 26.61
CA ALA A 329 17.01 -3.64 25.89
C ALA A 329 17.87 -2.37 25.85
N PRO A 330 19.15 -2.44 26.25
CA PRO A 330 20.06 -1.31 26.17
C PRO A 330 20.42 -1.00 24.71
N PRO A 331 20.82 0.23 24.40
CA PRO A 331 21.43 0.53 23.12
C PRO A 331 22.78 -0.19 22.99
N LEU A 332 23.13 -0.62 21.76
CA LEU A 332 24.46 -1.16 21.48
C LEU A 332 25.52 -0.06 21.66
N ALA A 333 26.51 -0.33 22.48
CA ALA A 333 27.67 0.54 22.66
C ALA A 333 28.87 -0.04 21.90
N VAL A 334 29.26 0.60 20.78
CA VAL A 334 30.40 0.16 19.96
C VAL A 334 31.66 0.91 20.42
N ALA A 335 32.63 0.17 20.92
CA ALA A 335 33.96 0.70 21.34
C ALA A 335 35.02 0.46 20.25
N THR A 336 35.11 -0.76 19.77
CA THR A 336 36.14 -1.21 18.81
C THR A 336 35.53 -1.79 17.54
N GLY A 337 34.31 -2.29 17.62
CA GLY A 337 33.57 -2.88 16.51
C GLY A 337 33.95 -4.33 16.20
N ALA A 338 34.51 -5.07 17.16
CA ALA A 338 34.81 -6.50 17.00
C ALA A 338 33.52 -7.31 16.83
N ILE A 339 33.44 -8.14 15.79
CA ILE A 339 32.27 -8.98 15.53
C ILE A 339 32.66 -10.43 15.79
N ARG A 340 31.80 -11.19 16.49
CA ARG A 340 32.05 -12.63 16.73
C ARG A 340 30.78 -13.43 16.49
N PHE A 341 30.90 -14.49 15.72
CA PHE A 341 29.90 -15.55 15.51
C PHE A 341 30.31 -16.75 16.33
N GLU A 342 29.43 -17.28 17.20
CA GLU A 342 29.71 -18.38 18.11
C GLU A 342 28.68 -19.50 17.90
N ASP A 343 29.08 -20.62 17.30
CA ASP A 343 28.26 -21.80 16.95
C ASP A 343 26.89 -21.42 16.31
N VAL A 344 26.92 -20.47 15.39
CA VAL A 344 25.67 -19.91 14.81
C VAL A 344 25.03 -20.92 13.88
N ARG A 345 23.78 -21.28 14.22
CA ARG A 345 22.90 -22.15 13.41
C ARG A 345 21.70 -21.35 12.97
N PHE A 346 21.26 -21.56 11.73
CA PHE A 346 20.10 -20.85 11.20
C PHE A 346 19.37 -21.62 10.11
N SER A 347 18.03 -21.56 10.17
CA SER A 347 17.11 -22.07 9.15
C SER A 347 16.05 -21.00 8.86
N TYR A 348 15.72 -20.77 7.58
CA TYR A 348 14.58 -19.92 7.21
C TYR A 348 13.25 -20.59 7.55
N ASP A 349 13.15 -21.92 7.30
CA ASP A 349 11.97 -22.74 7.56
C ASP A 349 12.34 -24.01 8.35
N GLN A 350 11.34 -24.66 8.94
CA GLN A 350 11.54 -25.94 9.61
C GLN A 350 11.90 -27.01 8.56
N GLY A 351 13.16 -27.39 8.48
CA GLY A 351 13.61 -28.53 7.67
C GLY A 351 14.89 -28.35 6.86
N ARG A 352 15.35 -27.11 6.60
CA ARG A 352 16.62 -26.88 5.89
C ARG A 352 17.52 -25.93 6.66
N GLU A 353 18.51 -26.49 7.34
CA GLU A 353 19.55 -25.70 8.00
C GLU A 353 20.49 -25.07 6.96
N ILE A 354 20.57 -23.73 6.97
CA ILE A 354 21.39 -22.93 6.06
C ILE A 354 22.78 -22.71 6.63
N LEU A 355 22.87 -22.39 7.94
CA LEU A 355 24.14 -22.30 8.67
C LEU A 355 24.18 -23.36 9.76
N LYS A 356 25.28 -24.12 9.81
CA LYS A 356 25.40 -25.35 10.57
C LYS A 356 26.49 -25.26 11.63
N GLY A 357 26.40 -24.25 12.52
CA GLY A 357 27.36 -24.06 13.61
C GLY A 357 28.63 -23.36 13.14
N ILE A 358 28.49 -22.19 12.48
CA ILE A 358 29.65 -21.40 12.07
C ILE A 358 30.20 -20.59 13.24
N SER A 359 31.56 -20.58 13.36
CA SER A 359 32.27 -19.78 14.38
C SER A 359 33.44 -19.06 13.73
N PHE A 360 33.44 -17.73 13.80
CA PHE A 360 34.54 -16.89 13.34
C PHE A 360 34.47 -15.51 14.01
N GLU A 361 35.58 -14.77 13.90
CA GLU A 361 35.70 -13.42 14.44
C GLU A 361 36.17 -12.45 13.35
N VAL A 362 35.64 -11.22 13.37
CA VAL A 362 36.18 -10.10 12.61
C VAL A 362 36.81 -9.16 13.61
N PRO A 363 38.15 -9.16 13.71
CA PRO A 363 38.84 -8.31 14.68
C PRO A 363 38.65 -6.81 14.40
N PRO A 364 38.78 -5.94 15.40
CA PRO A 364 38.61 -4.50 15.21
C PRO A 364 39.50 -3.93 14.10
N GLY A 365 38.93 -3.13 13.22
CA GLY A 365 39.64 -2.47 12.12
C GLY A 365 40.24 -3.42 11.08
N ARG A 366 39.88 -4.69 11.09
CA ARG A 366 40.32 -5.71 10.12
C ARG A 366 39.25 -6.03 9.11
N SER A 367 39.70 -6.55 7.97
CA SER A 367 38.85 -6.98 6.87
C SER A 367 38.80 -8.50 6.78
N VAL A 368 37.61 -9.08 6.97
CA VAL A 368 37.37 -10.52 6.78
C VAL A 368 36.45 -10.72 5.59
N ALA A 369 36.84 -11.58 4.65
CA ALA A 369 36.06 -11.90 3.48
C ALA A 369 35.40 -13.29 3.60
N ILE A 370 34.17 -13.39 3.16
CA ILE A 370 33.41 -14.64 3.08
C ILE A 370 33.16 -15.00 1.63
N VAL A 371 33.62 -16.18 1.23
CA VAL A 371 33.47 -16.70 -0.14
C VAL A 371 32.87 -18.10 -0.14
N GLY A 372 32.45 -18.58 -1.29
CA GLY A 372 31.92 -19.94 -1.46
C GLY A 372 30.91 -20.02 -2.61
N PRO A 373 30.48 -21.21 -2.98
CA PRO A 373 29.50 -21.44 -4.05
C PRO A 373 28.16 -20.73 -3.79
N SER A 374 27.37 -20.58 -4.85
CA SER A 374 25.99 -20.07 -4.70
C SER A 374 25.19 -20.97 -3.74
N GLY A 375 24.40 -20.36 -2.86
CA GLY A 375 23.64 -21.10 -1.85
C GLY A 375 24.43 -21.59 -0.62
N ALA A 376 25.72 -21.24 -0.48
CA ALA A 376 26.53 -21.63 0.68
C ALA A 376 26.11 -20.95 2.01
N GLY A 377 25.27 -19.92 1.98
CA GLY A 377 24.80 -19.19 3.18
C GLY A 377 25.41 -17.80 3.36
N LYS A 378 26.19 -17.29 2.42
CA LYS A 378 26.91 -16.00 2.52
C LYS A 378 25.99 -14.81 2.86
N SER A 379 24.97 -14.55 2.06
CA SER A 379 24.04 -13.43 2.29
C SER A 379 23.15 -13.62 3.52
N THR A 380 23.06 -14.86 4.05
CA THR A 380 22.39 -15.13 5.33
C THR A 380 23.16 -14.52 6.50
N ILE A 381 24.49 -14.50 6.43
CA ILE A 381 25.37 -13.93 7.46
C ILE A 381 25.11 -12.43 7.62
N SER A 382 25.03 -11.67 6.51
CA SER A 382 24.72 -10.24 6.57
C SER A 382 23.32 -9.99 7.13
N ARG A 383 22.31 -10.78 6.72
CA ARG A 383 20.96 -10.65 7.24
C ARG A 383 20.85 -10.92 8.75
N LEU A 384 21.60 -11.88 9.26
CA LEU A 384 21.67 -12.17 10.70
C LEU A 384 22.41 -11.08 11.46
N LEU A 385 23.49 -10.53 10.90
CA LEU A 385 24.24 -9.43 11.54
C LEU A 385 23.37 -8.15 11.65
N PHE A 386 22.51 -7.86 10.66
CA PHE A 386 21.49 -6.79 10.74
C PHE A 386 20.28 -7.14 11.60
N ARG A 387 20.25 -8.36 12.15
CA ARG A 387 19.13 -8.88 12.94
C ARG A 387 17.79 -8.73 12.20
N PHE A 388 17.76 -9.10 10.90
CA PHE A 388 16.51 -9.30 10.17
C PHE A 388 15.84 -10.62 10.56
N TYR A 389 16.60 -11.54 11.13
CA TYR A 389 16.19 -12.79 11.72
C TYR A 389 17.02 -13.03 12.99
N ASP A 390 16.46 -13.70 13.99
CA ASP A 390 17.22 -14.20 15.12
C ASP A 390 17.82 -15.57 14.76
N VAL A 391 18.96 -15.91 15.35
CA VAL A 391 19.64 -17.20 15.13
C VAL A 391 18.83 -18.35 15.74
N SER A 392 18.90 -19.55 15.13
CA SER A 392 18.22 -20.74 15.66
C SER A 392 18.96 -21.32 16.87
N ALA A 393 20.28 -21.19 16.89
CA ALA A 393 21.16 -21.55 18.03
C ALA A 393 22.51 -20.81 17.89
N GLY A 394 23.27 -20.74 18.96
CA GLY A 394 24.47 -19.93 19.04
C GLY A 394 24.16 -18.46 19.29
N ARG A 395 25.14 -17.59 19.07
CA ARG A 395 24.94 -16.13 19.21
C ARG A 395 25.89 -15.34 18.31
N ILE A 396 25.52 -14.07 18.07
CA ILE A 396 26.36 -13.09 17.37
C ILE A 396 26.62 -11.94 18.35
N THR A 397 27.86 -11.56 18.53
CA THR A 397 28.21 -10.45 19.42
C THR A 397 28.97 -9.35 18.70
N ILE A 398 28.78 -8.10 19.14
CA ILE A 398 29.60 -6.93 18.77
C ILE A 398 30.21 -6.38 20.06
N ASP A 399 31.54 -6.31 20.12
CA ASP A 399 32.29 -5.95 21.34
C ASP A 399 31.82 -6.74 22.60
N GLY A 400 31.51 -8.02 22.41
CA GLY A 400 31.02 -8.91 23.47
C GLY A 400 29.56 -8.77 23.84
N GLN A 401 28.82 -7.80 23.27
CA GLN A 401 27.39 -7.60 23.48
C GLN A 401 26.60 -8.44 22.48
N ASP A 402 25.68 -9.28 22.95
CA ASP A 402 24.81 -10.09 22.11
C ASP A 402 23.82 -9.20 21.36
N ILE A 403 23.82 -9.27 20.01
CA ILE A 403 22.92 -8.46 19.17
C ILE A 403 21.43 -8.78 19.37
N ALA A 404 21.11 -9.94 19.94
CA ALA A 404 19.74 -10.30 20.28
C ALA A 404 19.21 -9.56 21.52
N GLN A 405 20.11 -9.07 22.37
CA GLN A 405 19.78 -8.42 23.64
C GLN A 405 19.89 -6.90 23.60
N VAL A 406 20.24 -6.30 22.45
CA VAL A 406 20.35 -4.86 22.28
C VAL A 406 19.25 -4.33 21.34
N ARG A 407 19.00 -3.02 21.39
CA ARG A 407 18.03 -2.38 20.51
C ARG A 407 18.46 -2.43 19.05
N GLN A 408 17.56 -2.85 18.16
CA GLN A 408 17.79 -2.95 16.73
C GLN A 408 18.16 -1.61 16.06
N ASP A 409 17.61 -0.49 16.55
CA ASP A 409 17.91 0.84 16.00
C ASP A 409 19.39 1.20 16.21
N SER A 410 19.94 0.96 17.41
CA SER A 410 21.35 1.20 17.73
C SER A 410 22.28 0.22 17.02
N LEU A 411 21.89 -1.04 16.89
CA LEU A 411 22.60 -2.05 16.12
C LEU A 411 22.73 -1.61 14.65
N ARG A 412 21.61 -1.27 14.01
CA ARG A 412 21.58 -0.87 12.60
C ARG A 412 22.24 0.49 12.37
N ALA A 413 22.26 1.38 13.36
CA ALA A 413 23.02 2.63 13.29
C ALA A 413 24.52 2.37 13.21
N ALA A 414 25.03 1.37 13.94
CA ALA A 414 26.46 1.03 13.99
C ALA A 414 26.98 0.30 12.74
N ILE A 415 26.10 -0.27 11.91
CA ILE A 415 26.49 -1.07 10.74
C ILE A 415 26.10 -0.33 9.45
N GLY A 416 27.07 -0.14 8.54
CA GLY A 416 26.81 0.32 7.16
C GLY A 416 26.80 -0.85 6.19
N ILE A 417 26.08 -0.74 5.09
CA ILE A 417 26.06 -1.74 4.03
C ILE A 417 26.16 -1.09 2.66
N VAL A 418 26.98 -1.70 1.80
CA VAL A 418 26.93 -1.50 0.36
C VAL A 418 26.36 -2.78 -0.23
N PRO A 419 25.09 -2.80 -0.64
CA PRO A 419 24.42 -4.00 -1.11
C PRO A 419 24.81 -4.36 -2.55
N GLN A 420 24.60 -5.60 -2.94
CA GLN A 420 24.78 -6.09 -4.31
C GLN A 420 23.87 -5.36 -5.29
N ASP A 421 22.56 -5.39 -5.03
CA ASP A 421 21.57 -4.68 -5.82
C ASP A 421 21.20 -3.36 -5.14
N THR A 422 21.70 -2.27 -5.71
CA THR A 422 21.40 -0.93 -5.20
C THR A 422 20.05 -0.46 -5.67
N VAL A 423 19.12 -0.30 -4.73
CA VAL A 423 17.81 0.32 -4.96
C VAL A 423 17.83 1.75 -4.44
N LEU A 424 17.41 2.69 -5.31
CA LEU A 424 17.28 4.11 -4.96
C LEU A 424 15.81 4.49 -4.83
N PHE A 425 15.53 5.44 -3.95
CA PHE A 425 14.22 6.07 -3.84
C PHE A 425 13.95 6.91 -5.08
N ASN A 426 12.71 6.94 -5.54
CA ASN A 426 12.29 7.84 -6.61
C ASN A 426 12.24 9.29 -6.10
N ASP A 427 13.41 9.85 -5.92
CA ASP A 427 13.64 11.18 -5.38
C ASP A 427 14.95 11.73 -5.98
N THR A 428 15.45 12.86 -5.50
CA THR A 428 16.69 13.48 -5.97
C THR A 428 17.93 12.65 -5.59
N ILE A 429 19.05 12.86 -6.29
CA ILE A 429 20.34 12.26 -5.92
C ILE A 429 20.75 12.73 -4.52
N ALA A 430 20.56 14.01 -4.20
CA ALA A 430 20.83 14.56 -2.87
C ALA A 430 20.06 13.83 -1.77
N TYR A 431 18.76 13.60 -1.96
CA TYR A 431 17.92 12.84 -1.03
C TYR A 431 18.47 11.43 -0.82
N ASN A 432 18.81 10.74 -1.90
CA ASN A 432 19.33 9.38 -1.86
C ASN A 432 20.66 9.27 -1.10
N ILE A 433 21.56 10.24 -1.22
CA ILE A 433 22.81 10.27 -0.44
C ILE A 433 22.52 10.63 1.02
N ARG A 434 21.70 11.68 1.27
CA ARG A 434 21.34 12.16 2.60
C ARG A 434 20.58 11.11 3.42
N TYR A 435 20.00 10.11 2.77
CA TYR A 435 19.35 8.99 3.45
C TYR A 435 20.28 8.22 4.41
N GLY A 436 21.60 8.30 4.21
CA GLY A 436 22.62 7.77 5.14
C GLY A 436 22.64 8.48 6.50
N ARG A 437 22.39 9.81 6.50
CA ARG A 437 22.28 10.66 7.69
C ARG A 437 21.38 11.85 7.36
N VAL A 438 20.16 11.84 7.88
CA VAL A 438 19.07 12.75 7.49
C VAL A 438 19.36 14.21 7.83
N ASP A 439 20.11 14.46 8.90
CA ASP A 439 20.52 15.78 9.40
C ASP A 439 21.80 16.32 8.76
N ALA A 440 22.37 15.61 7.76
CA ALA A 440 23.59 16.03 7.08
C ALA A 440 23.38 17.33 6.26
N THR A 441 24.37 18.19 6.32
CA THR A 441 24.43 19.43 5.54
C THR A 441 24.71 19.13 4.05
N GLU A 442 24.43 20.09 3.17
CA GLU A 442 24.76 19.95 1.74
C GLU A 442 26.26 19.76 1.50
N ALA A 443 27.10 20.43 2.27
CA ALA A 443 28.55 20.28 2.17
C ALA A 443 29.01 18.85 2.51
N GLU A 444 28.41 18.22 3.52
CA GLU A 444 28.70 16.83 3.88
C GLU A 444 28.20 15.86 2.81
N VAL A 445 27.02 16.11 2.22
CA VAL A 445 26.49 15.33 1.09
C VAL A 445 27.43 15.41 -0.12
N ARG A 446 27.90 16.62 -0.49
CA ARG A 446 28.86 16.82 -1.57
C ARG A 446 30.19 16.12 -1.27
N ARG A 447 30.70 16.26 -0.05
CA ARG A 447 31.93 15.59 0.36
C ARG A 447 31.81 14.06 0.28
N ALA A 448 30.69 13.49 0.68
CA ALA A 448 30.43 12.05 0.55
C ALA A 448 30.39 11.61 -0.92
N ALA A 449 29.80 12.42 -1.80
CA ALA A 449 29.76 12.16 -3.24
C ALA A 449 31.17 12.25 -3.90
N GLU A 450 32.01 13.19 -3.47
CA GLU A 450 33.41 13.29 -3.90
C GLU A 450 34.20 12.02 -3.54
N LEU A 451 34.09 11.59 -2.27
CA LEU A 451 34.77 10.39 -1.78
C LEU A 451 34.29 9.11 -2.46
N ALA A 452 33.02 9.09 -2.89
CA ALA A 452 32.43 7.99 -3.65
C ALA A 452 32.67 8.10 -5.17
N GLN A 453 33.46 9.05 -5.65
CA GLN A 453 33.78 9.26 -7.06
C GLN A 453 32.56 9.48 -7.98
N ILE A 454 31.48 10.12 -7.45
CA ILE A 454 30.25 10.39 -8.21
C ILE A 454 29.97 11.89 -8.40
N HIS A 455 30.69 12.76 -7.70
CA HIS A 455 30.45 14.21 -7.69
C HIS A 455 30.50 14.84 -9.10
N HIS A 456 31.55 14.55 -9.87
CA HIS A 456 31.71 15.10 -11.22
C HIS A 456 30.60 14.67 -12.18
N PHE A 457 30.14 13.43 -12.06
CA PHE A 457 28.98 12.96 -12.81
C PHE A 457 27.73 13.75 -12.42
N ILE A 458 27.48 13.93 -11.12
CA ILE A 458 26.32 14.68 -10.65
C ILE A 458 26.34 16.12 -11.17
N GLU A 459 27.49 16.79 -11.15
CA GLU A 459 27.64 18.16 -11.66
C GLU A 459 27.49 18.27 -13.19
N SER A 460 27.71 17.19 -13.93
CA SER A 460 27.48 17.16 -15.38
C SER A 460 25.99 17.08 -15.76
N LEU A 461 25.12 16.77 -14.79
CA LEU A 461 23.67 16.67 -15.02
C LEU A 461 23.02 18.08 -14.99
N PRO A 462 21.98 18.32 -15.81
CA PRO A 462 21.32 19.63 -15.88
C PRO A 462 20.86 20.18 -14.52
N ASP A 463 20.29 19.30 -13.67
CA ASP A 463 19.76 19.65 -12.35
C ASP A 463 20.73 19.30 -11.22
N GLY A 464 21.95 18.83 -11.52
CA GLY A 464 22.95 18.47 -10.54
C GLY A 464 22.43 17.52 -9.46
N TYR A 465 22.59 17.90 -8.19
CA TYR A 465 22.14 17.12 -7.04
C TYR A 465 20.61 17.01 -6.90
N ASP A 466 19.84 17.90 -7.55
CA ASP A 466 18.38 17.88 -7.56
C ASP A 466 17.81 17.00 -8.69
N THR A 467 18.68 16.34 -9.45
CA THR A 467 18.27 15.40 -10.50
C THR A 467 17.50 14.24 -9.92
N MET A 468 16.28 14.01 -10.45
CA MET A 468 15.42 12.88 -10.09
C MET A 468 15.93 11.57 -10.69
N VAL A 469 16.18 10.57 -9.85
CA VAL A 469 16.73 9.28 -10.29
C VAL A 469 15.72 8.33 -10.94
N GLY A 470 14.43 8.64 -10.85
CA GLY A 470 13.36 7.79 -11.37
C GLY A 470 13.05 6.58 -10.48
N GLU A 471 12.07 5.79 -10.89
CA GLU A 471 11.66 4.59 -10.14
C GLU A 471 12.84 3.60 -10.05
N ARG A 472 13.19 3.20 -8.83
CA ARG A 472 14.36 2.34 -8.52
C ARG A 472 15.69 2.80 -9.14
N GLY A 473 15.80 4.10 -9.46
CA GLY A 473 17.00 4.67 -10.09
C GLY A 473 17.18 4.30 -11.56
N LEU A 474 16.11 4.05 -12.31
CA LEU A 474 16.17 3.64 -13.72
C LEU A 474 16.94 4.60 -14.64
N LYS A 475 17.06 5.88 -14.24
CA LYS A 475 17.79 6.90 -15.00
C LYS A 475 19.32 6.85 -14.80
N LEU A 476 19.81 6.04 -13.87
CA LEU A 476 21.24 5.87 -13.58
C LEU A 476 21.72 4.51 -14.03
N SER A 477 22.96 4.45 -14.50
CA SER A 477 23.66 3.19 -14.78
C SER A 477 23.91 2.39 -13.49
N GLY A 478 24.23 1.11 -13.62
CA GLY A 478 24.56 0.25 -12.47
C GLY A 478 25.69 0.82 -11.61
N GLY A 479 26.77 1.31 -12.23
CA GLY A 479 27.92 1.89 -11.54
C GLY A 479 27.58 3.20 -10.82
N GLU A 480 26.75 4.06 -11.41
CA GLU A 480 26.30 5.31 -10.78
C GLU A 480 25.42 5.03 -9.56
N LYS A 481 24.48 4.08 -9.67
CA LYS A 481 23.67 3.64 -8.51
C LYS A 481 24.57 3.15 -7.37
N GLN A 482 25.58 2.36 -7.70
CA GLN A 482 26.49 1.81 -6.70
C GLN A 482 27.30 2.91 -6.01
N ARG A 483 27.83 3.88 -6.78
CA ARG A 483 28.54 5.04 -6.21
C ARG A 483 27.63 5.90 -5.32
N VAL A 484 26.35 6.05 -5.66
CA VAL A 484 25.36 6.70 -4.77
C VAL A 484 25.18 5.91 -3.47
N ALA A 485 25.11 4.55 -3.52
CA ALA A 485 25.04 3.73 -2.31
C ALA A 485 26.31 3.83 -1.45
N ILE A 486 27.48 3.90 -2.09
CA ILE A 486 28.76 4.13 -1.38
C ILE A 486 28.75 5.51 -0.72
N ALA A 487 28.34 6.57 -1.42
CA ALA A 487 28.20 7.91 -0.86
C ALA A 487 27.26 7.94 0.35
N ARG A 488 26.12 7.24 0.27
CA ARG A 488 25.18 7.04 1.39
C ARG A 488 25.86 6.41 2.60
N THR A 489 26.67 5.37 2.37
CA THR A 489 27.38 4.64 3.43
C THR A 489 28.53 5.47 4.01
N ILE A 490 29.25 6.22 3.20
CA ILE A 490 30.28 7.21 3.64
C ILE A 490 29.64 8.24 4.57
N LEU A 491 28.52 8.81 4.16
CA LEU A 491 27.81 9.84 4.93
C LEU A 491 27.29 9.32 6.27
N LYS A 492 26.90 8.07 6.34
CA LYS A 492 26.49 7.39 7.58
C LYS A 492 27.67 7.25 8.56
N ALA A 493 28.90 7.08 8.06
CA ALA A 493 30.13 6.90 8.82
C ALA A 493 30.08 5.81 9.92
N PRO A 494 29.61 4.60 9.61
CA PRO A 494 29.46 3.53 10.62
C PRO A 494 30.81 2.94 11.03
N PRO A 495 30.99 2.46 12.28
CA PRO A 495 32.21 1.76 12.72
C PRO A 495 32.36 0.37 12.10
N ILE A 496 31.27 -0.27 11.70
CA ILE A 496 31.25 -1.60 11.08
C ILE A 496 30.71 -1.45 9.65
N LEU A 497 31.38 -2.11 8.69
CA LEU A 497 31.03 -2.08 7.29
C LEU A 497 30.75 -3.49 6.76
N VAL A 498 29.66 -3.65 6.04
CA VAL A 498 29.33 -4.87 5.30
C VAL A 498 29.35 -4.54 3.82
N LEU A 499 30.17 -5.25 3.05
CA LEU A 499 30.25 -5.15 1.59
C LEU A 499 29.65 -6.42 0.98
N ASP A 500 28.52 -6.31 0.29
CA ASP A 500 27.86 -7.46 -0.35
C ASP A 500 27.99 -7.30 -1.88
N GLU A 501 28.99 -8.01 -2.47
CA GLU A 501 29.26 -8.07 -3.92
C GLU A 501 29.23 -6.71 -4.66
N ALA A 502 29.93 -5.72 -4.12
CA ALA A 502 29.84 -4.33 -4.55
C ALA A 502 30.32 -4.04 -6.00
N THR A 503 30.74 -5.02 -6.83
CA THR A 503 31.35 -4.79 -8.15
C THR A 503 30.83 -5.70 -9.27
N SER A 504 29.74 -6.45 -9.09
CA SER A 504 29.20 -7.33 -10.12
C SER A 504 28.54 -6.53 -11.27
N ALA A 505 28.89 -6.86 -12.51
CA ALA A 505 28.31 -6.32 -13.75
C ALA A 505 28.74 -4.90 -14.18
N LEU A 506 29.98 -4.49 -13.90
CA LEU A 506 30.51 -3.17 -14.28
C LEU A 506 31.65 -3.30 -15.32
N ASP A 507 31.86 -2.24 -16.11
CA ASP A 507 33.04 -2.11 -16.94
C ASP A 507 34.32 -1.93 -16.11
N THR A 508 35.46 -2.33 -16.64
CA THR A 508 36.74 -2.39 -15.92
C THR A 508 37.19 -1.07 -15.30
N HIS A 509 36.88 0.06 -15.95
CA HIS A 509 37.26 1.40 -15.43
C HIS A 509 36.38 1.77 -14.23
N THR A 510 35.09 1.61 -14.35
CA THR A 510 34.11 1.86 -13.27
C THR A 510 34.37 0.94 -12.07
N GLU A 511 34.80 -0.32 -12.31
CA GLU A 511 35.16 -1.26 -11.24
C GLU A 511 36.36 -0.76 -10.41
N GLN A 512 37.40 -0.21 -11.06
CA GLN A 512 38.57 0.35 -10.37
C GLN A 512 38.22 1.57 -9.50
N ASP A 513 37.36 2.47 -10.01
CA ASP A 513 36.91 3.64 -9.27
C ASP A 513 36.10 3.23 -8.02
N ILE A 514 35.20 2.28 -8.17
CA ILE A 514 34.40 1.74 -7.06
C ILE A 514 35.28 1.05 -6.03
N GLN A 515 36.25 0.23 -6.49
CA GLN A 515 37.16 -0.47 -5.57
C GLN A 515 38.03 0.53 -4.78
N SER A 516 38.47 1.60 -5.43
CA SER A 516 39.22 2.67 -4.77
C SER A 516 38.37 3.39 -3.70
N ALA A 517 37.09 3.68 -4.00
CA ALA A 517 36.16 4.26 -3.06
C ALA A 517 35.87 3.30 -1.88
N LEU A 518 35.66 2.00 -2.15
CA LEU A 518 35.44 0.96 -1.14
C LEU A 518 36.66 0.82 -0.22
N ASN A 519 37.86 0.77 -0.76
CA ASN A 519 39.10 0.70 0.01
C ASN A 519 39.27 1.92 0.93
N LEU A 520 38.89 3.12 0.46
CA LEU A 520 38.91 4.35 1.26
C LEU A 520 37.92 4.26 2.43
N VAL A 521 36.73 3.74 2.18
CA VAL A 521 35.68 3.60 3.21
C VAL A 521 36.00 2.53 4.23
N SER A 522 36.69 1.46 3.82
CA SER A 522 37.05 0.34 4.69
C SER A 522 38.22 0.63 5.63
N ARG A 523 39.03 1.68 5.33
CA ARG A 523 40.17 2.03 6.18
C ARG A 523 39.73 2.30 7.62
N GLU A 524 40.44 1.71 8.57
CA GLU A 524 40.21 1.87 10.02
C GLU A 524 38.84 1.40 10.51
N ARG A 525 38.08 0.65 9.69
CA ARG A 525 36.78 0.10 10.06
C ARG A 525 36.81 -1.42 10.06
N THR A 526 36.02 -2.01 10.96
CA THR A 526 35.80 -3.44 10.93
C THR A 526 34.94 -3.80 9.72
N THR A 527 35.49 -4.57 8.79
CA THR A 527 34.86 -4.82 7.49
C THR A 527 34.59 -6.30 7.28
N LEU A 528 33.33 -6.62 6.98
CA LEU A 528 32.90 -7.94 6.55
C LEU A 528 32.53 -7.90 5.07
N THR A 529 33.30 -8.58 4.22
CA THR A 529 33.07 -8.60 2.77
C THR A 529 32.46 -9.94 2.34
N ILE A 530 31.31 -9.92 1.71
CA ILE A 530 30.71 -11.08 1.04
C ILE A 530 31.06 -10.96 -0.44
N ALA A 531 31.94 -11.85 -0.93
CA ALA A 531 32.44 -11.74 -2.29
C ALA A 531 31.97 -12.88 -3.19
N HIS A 532 31.59 -12.51 -4.40
CA HIS A 532 31.42 -13.41 -5.53
C HIS A 532 32.62 -13.36 -6.49
N ARG A 533 33.30 -12.21 -6.60
CA ARG A 533 34.56 -12.05 -7.31
C ARG A 533 35.73 -12.13 -6.36
N LEU A 534 36.58 -13.11 -6.54
CA LEU A 534 37.73 -13.33 -5.64
C LEU A 534 38.82 -12.26 -5.82
N SER A 535 38.86 -11.57 -6.97
CA SER A 535 39.79 -10.46 -7.22
C SER A 535 39.64 -9.28 -6.25
N THR A 536 38.43 -9.08 -5.70
CA THR A 536 38.13 -7.95 -4.81
C THR A 536 38.60 -8.15 -3.37
N ILE A 537 38.98 -9.37 -3.00
CA ILE A 537 39.30 -9.76 -1.61
C ILE A 537 40.74 -10.26 -1.41
N VAL A 538 41.58 -10.09 -2.41
CA VAL A 538 43.00 -10.53 -2.35
C VAL A 538 43.74 -9.91 -1.16
N ASP A 539 43.38 -8.66 -0.81
CA ASP A 539 43.97 -7.88 0.27
C ASP A 539 43.27 -8.05 1.63
N ALA A 540 42.27 -8.93 1.73
CA ALA A 540 41.60 -9.21 3.00
C ALA A 540 42.58 -9.84 4.03
N ASP A 541 42.47 -9.40 5.29
CA ASP A 541 43.32 -9.96 6.38
C ASP A 541 43.05 -11.44 6.59
N GLU A 542 41.79 -11.87 6.42
CA GLU A 542 41.40 -13.28 6.47
C GLU A 542 40.29 -13.56 5.47
N ILE A 543 40.34 -14.72 4.82
CA ILE A 543 39.30 -15.22 3.91
C ILE A 543 38.72 -16.50 4.52
N ILE A 544 37.41 -16.57 4.62
CA ILE A 544 36.62 -17.69 5.10
C ILE A 544 35.88 -18.33 3.95
N VAL A 545 36.12 -19.61 3.70
CA VAL A 545 35.46 -20.36 2.63
C VAL A 545 34.30 -21.15 3.21
N LEU A 546 33.08 -20.83 2.72
CA LEU A 546 31.85 -21.49 3.09
C LEU A 546 31.43 -22.53 2.08
N ARG A 547 31.05 -23.73 2.52
CA ARG A 547 30.45 -24.79 1.71
C ARG A 547 29.30 -25.43 2.48
N SER A 548 28.09 -25.38 1.87
CA SER A 548 26.88 -26.01 2.45
C SER A 548 26.60 -25.62 3.92
N GLY A 549 26.84 -24.35 4.27
CA GLY A 549 26.59 -23.79 5.60
C GLY A 549 27.67 -24.05 6.66
N GLN A 550 28.83 -24.53 6.25
CA GLN A 550 29.97 -24.78 7.13
C GLN A 550 31.22 -24.06 6.60
N ILE A 551 32.10 -23.67 7.53
CA ILE A 551 33.45 -23.17 7.20
C ILE A 551 34.34 -24.37 6.89
N VAL A 552 34.90 -24.41 5.67
CA VAL A 552 35.75 -25.51 5.22
C VAL A 552 37.22 -25.11 5.12
N GLU A 553 37.51 -23.83 4.84
CA GLU A 553 38.88 -23.31 4.79
C GLU A 553 38.90 -21.90 5.38
N ARG A 554 40.03 -21.51 5.94
CA ARG A 554 40.28 -20.14 6.40
C ARG A 554 41.76 -19.79 6.33
N GLY A 555 42.08 -18.59 5.90
CA GLY A 555 43.45 -18.12 5.79
C GLY A 555 43.60 -16.88 4.96
N THR A 556 44.82 -16.46 4.62
CA THR A 556 45.08 -15.39 3.68
C THR A 556 44.97 -15.90 2.23
N HIS A 557 44.80 -15.02 1.27
CA HIS A 557 44.78 -15.37 -0.16
C HIS A 557 45.98 -16.29 -0.55
N ARG A 558 47.19 -15.95 -0.13
CA ARG A 558 48.39 -16.72 -0.48
C ARG A 558 48.41 -18.10 0.19
N ALA A 559 47.96 -18.19 1.43
CA ALA A 559 47.92 -19.46 2.16
C ALA A 559 46.90 -20.42 1.53
N LEU A 560 45.69 -19.94 1.24
CA LEU A 560 44.63 -20.75 0.64
C LEU A 560 44.93 -21.20 -0.81
N LEU A 561 45.66 -20.39 -1.59
CA LEU A 561 46.17 -20.83 -2.88
C LEU A 561 47.21 -21.94 -2.76
N ALA A 562 48.11 -21.84 -1.74
CA ALA A 562 49.14 -22.86 -1.51
C ALA A 562 48.56 -24.19 -1.00
N GLU A 563 47.42 -24.17 -0.28
CA GLU A 563 46.70 -25.36 0.18
C GLU A 563 46.07 -26.15 -0.96
N GLY A 564 45.75 -25.48 -2.12
CA GLY A 564 45.18 -26.15 -3.27
C GLY A 564 43.74 -26.65 -3.07
N GLY A 565 43.02 -26.10 -2.12
CA GLY A 565 41.67 -26.50 -1.74
C GLY A 565 40.57 -25.83 -2.59
N LEU A 566 39.35 -25.75 -2.04
CA LEU A 566 38.19 -25.19 -2.69
C LEU A 566 38.39 -23.72 -3.14
N TYR A 567 39.12 -22.93 -2.33
CA TYR A 567 39.46 -21.56 -2.68
C TYR A 567 40.31 -21.49 -3.96
N ALA A 568 41.35 -22.31 -4.04
CA ALA A 568 42.23 -22.36 -5.20
C ALA A 568 41.52 -22.84 -6.46
N GLU A 569 40.62 -23.81 -6.32
CA GLU A 569 39.74 -24.26 -7.41
C GLU A 569 38.84 -23.12 -7.92
N MET A 570 38.15 -22.42 -7.03
CA MET A 570 37.30 -21.28 -7.38
C MET A 570 38.09 -20.13 -8.02
N TRP A 571 39.30 -19.85 -7.52
CA TRP A 571 40.19 -18.83 -8.06
C TRP A 571 40.61 -19.16 -9.50
N THR A 572 41.02 -20.40 -9.76
CA THR A 572 41.44 -20.85 -11.07
C THR A 572 40.30 -20.74 -12.08
N MET A 573 39.09 -21.22 -11.72
CA MET A 573 37.91 -21.11 -12.56
C MET A 573 37.54 -19.66 -12.91
N GLN A 574 37.60 -18.75 -11.91
CA GLN A 574 37.28 -17.34 -12.16
C GLN A 574 38.32 -16.64 -13.04
N ARG A 575 39.61 -16.98 -12.85
CA ARG A 575 40.69 -16.44 -13.69
C ARG A 575 40.55 -16.91 -15.13
N GLU A 576 40.34 -18.19 -15.36
CA GLU A 576 40.13 -18.75 -16.71
C GLU A 576 38.91 -18.13 -17.39
N ALA A 577 37.81 -17.93 -16.67
CA ALA A 577 36.62 -17.26 -17.20
C ALA A 577 36.90 -15.80 -17.58
N SER A 578 37.63 -15.04 -16.74
CA SER A 578 38.01 -13.65 -17.04
C SER A 578 38.97 -13.53 -18.22
N GLU A 579 39.95 -14.42 -18.33
CA GLU A 579 40.89 -14.46 -19.47
C GLU A 579 40.17 -14.80 -20.78
N ALA A 580 39.22 -15.73 -20.74
CA ALA A 580 38.38 -16.06 -21.88
C ALA A 580 37.47 -14.91 -22.31
N GLU A 581 36.87 -14.20 -21.38
CA GLU A 581 36.01 -13.03 -21.64
C GLU A 581 36.81 -11.86 -22.22
N GLU A 582 38.01 -11.60 -21.70
CA GLU A 582 38.91 -10.58 -22.22
C GLU A 582 39.39 -10.91 -23.63
N THR A 583 39.69 -12.18 -23.91
CA THR A 583 40.05 -12.65 -25.23
C THR A 583 38.92 -12.48 -26.25
N LEU A 584 37.69 -12.81 -25.85
CA LEU A 584 36.48 -12.60 -26.66
C LEU A 584 36.23 -11.10 -26.91
N ARG A 585 36.42 -10.24 -25.89
CA ARG A 585 36.27 -8.79 -26.03
C ARG A 585 37.30 -8.25 -27.05
N ARG A 586 38.56 -8.61 -26.91
CA ARG A 586 39.63 -8.20 -27.86
C ARG A 586 39.34 -8.68 -29.27
N ALA A 587 38.84 -9.90 -29.43
CA ALA A 587 38.46 -10.42 -30.74
C ALA A 587 37.29 -9.65 -31.36
N ARG A 588 36.26 -9.27 -30.55
CA ARG A 588 35.14 -8.42 -31.01
C ARG A 588 35.58 -7.01 -31.36
N GLU A 589 36.47 -6.41 -30.57
CA GLU A 589 37.03 -5.08 -30.85
C GLU A 589 37.89 -5.09 -32.13
N ALA A 590 38.68 -6.15 -32.37
CA ALA A 590 39.45 -6.33 -33.58
C ALA A 590 38.56 -6.54 -34.83
N ASP A 591 37.45 -7.26 -34.67
CA ASP A 591 36.47 -7.45 -35.76
C ASP A 591 35.72 -6.15 -36.07
N ALA A 592 35.33 -5.38 -34.99
CA ALA A 592 34.68 -4.06 -35.13
C ALA A 592 35.59 -3.00 -35.77
N LEU A 593 36.92 -3.08 -35.56
CA LEU A 593 37.91 -2.21 -36.16
C LEU A 593 38.34 -2.65 -37.58
N GLY A 594 37.78 -3.76 -38.11
CA GLY A 594 38.10 -4.29 -39.44
C GLY A 594 39.53 -4.82 -39.56
N ILE A 595 40.21 -5.11 -38.44
CA ILE A 595 41.62 -5.58 -38.40
C ILE A 595 41.72 -7.10 -38.68
N VAL A 596 40.60 -7.82 -38.57
CA VAL A 596 40.54 -9.22 -38.93
C VAL A 596 40.27 -9.33 -40.41
N GLU A 597 41.30 -9.61 -41.22
CA GLU A 597 41.12 -10.10 -42.56
C GLU A 597 40.18 -11.32 -42.54
N ARG A 598 38.99 -11.18 -43.10
CA ARG A 598 38.10 -12.32 -43.32
C ARG A 598 38.88 -13.27 -44.24
N ARG A 599 39.47 -14.32 -43.72
CA ARG A 599 39.82 -15.47 -44.52
C ARG A 599 38.54 -15.92 -45.22
N ALA A 600 38.45 -15.60 -46.50
CA ALA A 600 37.39 -16.14 -47.34
C ALA A 600 37.36 -17.67 -47.13
N PRO A 601 36.20 -18.29 -47.00
CA PRO A 601 36.13 -19.75 -46.97
C PRO A 601 36.84 -20.25 -48.20
N ALA A 602 37.85 -21.12 -48.02
CA ALA A 602 38.58 -21.72 -49.10
C ALA A 602 37.55 -22.34 -50.04
N ASP A 603 37.56 -21.86 -51.31
CA ASP A 603 36.67 -22.33 -52.37
C ASP A 603 36.82 -23.87 -52.50
N PRO A 604 35.75 -24.63 -52.32
CA PRO A 604 35.78 -26.08 -52.38
C PRO A 604 36.31 -26.57 -53.72
N LEU A 605 36.32 -25.73 -54.79
CA LEU A 605 36.79 -26.04 -56.15
C LEU A 605 38.30 -25.93 -56.33
N GLU A 606 39.05 -25.33 -55.39
CA GLU A 606 40.54 -25.34 -55.49
C GLU A 606 41.17 -26.65 -55.02
N ARG A 607 40.49 -27.46 -54.21
CA ARG A 607 40.97 -28.77 -53.76
C ARG A 607 40.92 -29.83 -54.90
N GLU A 608 39.95 -29.75 -55.81
CA GLU A 608 39.83 -30.68 -56.94
C GLU A 608 40.84 -30.41 -58.08
N ARG A 609 41.48 -29.22 -58.13
CA ARG A 609 42.49 -28.90 -59.12
C ARG A 609 43.91 -29.31 -58.76
N GLN A 610 44.15 -29.74 -57.52
CA GLN A 610 45.49 -30.22 -57.11
C GLN A 610 45.58 -31.74 -57.05
N GLU A 611 44.50 -32.47 -57.32
CA GLU A 611 44.50 -33.95 -57.40
C GLU A 611 44.33 -34.49 -58.85
N LEU A 612 44.34 -33.64 -59.85
CA LEU A 612 44.44 -34.00 -61.25
C LEU A 612 45.78 -33.52 -61.80
#